data_2e5dbbea424f6814fd3812f0584de43d
#
_entry.id   2e5dbbea424f6814fd3812f0584de43d
#
_cell.length_a   1.000
_cell.length_b   1.000
_cell.length_c   1.000
_cell.angle_alpha   90.00
_cell.angle_beta   90.00
_cell.angle_gamma   90.00
#
_symmetry.space_group_name_H-M   'P 1'
#
loop_
_entity.id
_entity.type
_entity.pdbx_description
1 polymer ?
#
loop_
_entity_poly.entity_id
_entity_poly.type
_entity_poly.pdbx_seq_one_letter_code
_entity_poly.pdbx_strand_id
1 'polypeptide(L)'
;MRPRPYRPHPPVRRLRFLLAGSVALVVAGTSVATALTAGATVAPPPPGWTTVFSDDFTGAAGTGVDTAAWLYDLGHGYPGGAGNWGTGEVETMTSSTQNVFQDGAGHLVIRPLRDAAGNWTSGRIETQRTDFAAPAGGKLRIEASLQQPNLTGTAALGYWPAFWALGAAARPVGATNWPGIGELDVMEDINGLSSEFGTLHCGVSPGGPCNETTGLGSGQHACAGCQSGVHTYALEYDRSISPEQLRWYLDGVVFFTVSAAQVDATTWNNATHHGFFLILNVAVGGGFPGAFGGGPTGATTPGVPMTVDYVAVYTSGGTPTSPPPSPTPTTGGGTGAYGTLQAEAAGAQSGTLTEPTTDTGGGLDVGWIANGDWLQFPGVDFGATPATQFLARVASGAAAGVSGLVEVRLDARTNAPIGSFAIANTGGWQSWRTVPANIAAVTGTHTVFLTFTSGQPADYVNVNWFTFAH
;
A
#
# COMPACT_ATOMS: atom_id res chain seq x y z
N MET A 1 64.64 -44.89 -41.68
CA MET A 1 63.59 -45.75 -41.14
C MET A 1 62.55 -46.00 -42.21
N ARG A 2 62.28 -47.24 -42.57
CA ARG A 2 61.48 -47.63 -43.74
C ARG A 2 59.97 -47.53 -43.43
N PRO A 3 59.08 -47.16 -44.36
CA PRO A 3 57.62 -47.14 -44.18
C PRO A 3 57.06 -48.55 -44.39
N ARG A 4 55.99 -48.84 -43.60
CA ARG A 4 55.22 -50.13 -43.68
C ARG A 4 54.14 -50.02 -44.74
N PRO A 5 53.79 -51.11 -45.41
CA PRO A 5 52.82 -51.13 -46.51
C PRO A 5 51.33 -51.23 -46.06
N TYR A 6 50.56 -50.66 -46.95
CA TYR A 6 49.12 -50.62 -46.95
C TYR A 6 48.49 -52.00 -47.26
N ARG A 7 47.43 -52.43 -46.55
CA ARG A 7 46.61 -53.61 -46.90
C ARG A 7 45.21 -53.20 -47.27
N PRO A 8 44.66 -53.69 -48.42
CA PRO A 8 43.30 -53.38 -48.84
C PRO A 8 42.27 -54.27 -48.17
N HIS A 9 41.04 -53.72 -47.87
CA HIS A 9 39.88 -54.45 -47.39
C HIS A 9 39.05 -55.03 -48.53
N PRO A 10 38.33 -56.18 -48.31
CA PRO A 10 37.52 -56.83 -49.32
C PRO A 10 36.13 -56.19 -49.49
N PRO A 11 35.44 -56.42 -50.64
CA PRO A 11 34.20 -55.74 -51.02
C PRO A 11 32.98 -56.36 -50.31
N VAL A 12 32.07 -55.50 -49.84
CA VAL A 12 30.79 -55.89 -49.21
C VAL A 12 29.76 -56.11 -50.33
N ARG A 13 29.12 -57.29 -50.31
CA ARG A 13 28.01 -57.72 -51.16
C ARG A 13 26.76 -56.91 -50.87
N ARG A 14 26.11 -56.35 -51.89
CA ARG A 14 24.78 -55.74 -51.83
C ARG A 14 23.69 -56.83 -51.83
N LEU A 15 22.91 -56.85 -50.77
CA LEU A 15 21.65 -57.62 -50.68
C LEU A 15 20.50 -56.67 -50.97
N ARG A 16 19.71 -56.94 -52.03
CA ARG A 16 18.48 -56.20 -52.35
C ARG A 16 17.32 -56.84 -51.60
N PHE A 17 16.69 -56.09 -50.74
CA PHE A 17 15.37 -56.43 -50.17
C PHE A 17 14.33 -55.47 -50.81
N LEU A 18 13.30 -56.07 -51.40
CA LEU A 18 12.05 -55.41 -51.79
C LEU A 18 11.24 -55.15 -50.53
N LEU A 19 10.85 -53.92 -50.29
CA LEU A 19 9.89 -53.56 -49.24
C LEU A 19 8.63 -53.00 -49.90
N ALA A 20 7.53 -53.66 -49.57
CA ALA A 20 6.19 -53.19 -49.87
C ALA A 20 5.85 -51.95 -49.00
N GLY A 21 5.23 -50.94 -49.64
CA GLY A 21 4.89 -49.72 -48.98
C GLY A 21 3.72 -49.83 -48.03
N SER A 22 3.90 -49.28 -46.85
CA SER A 22 2.80 -48.88 -45.95
C SER A 22 3.04 -47.39 -45.63
N VAL A 23 2.12 -46.53 -46.16
CA VAL A 23 2.11 -45.10 -45.83
C VAL A 23 1.50 -44.94 -44.46
N ALA A 24 2.33 -44.68 -43.44
CA ALA A 24 1.88 -44.23 -42.13
C ALA A 24 1.87 -42.69 -42.13
N LEU A 25 0.70 -42.13 -42.06
CA LEU A 25 0.48 -40.69 -41.90
C LEU A 25 0.88 -40.30 -40.47
N VAL A 26 2.08 -39.72 -40.27
CA VAL A 26 2.50 -39.13 -39.01
C VAL A 26 1.91 -37.72 -38.95
N VAL A 27 0.81 -37.55 -38.19
CA VAL A 27 0.33 -36.23 -37.76
C VAL A 27 1.29 -35.75 -36.67
N ALA A 28 2.23 -34.89 -37.01
CA ALA A 28 3.05 -34.16 -36.04
C ALA A 28 2.16 -33.13 -35.35
N GLY A 29 1.58 -33.50 -34.22
CA GLY A 29 0.98 -32.54 -33.29
C GLY A 29 2.10 -31.75 -32.63
N THR A 30 2.29 -30.49 -33.04
CA THR A 30 3.10 -29.53 -32.31
C THR A 30 2.36 -29.18 -31.02
N SER A 31 2.67 -29.89 -29.93
CA SER A 31 2.32 -29.46 -28.59
C SER A 31 3.14 -28.18 -28.31
N VAL A 32 2.52 -27.02 -28.45
CA VAL A 32 3.04 -25.80 -27.85
C VAL A 32 2.88 -26.02 -26.36
N ALA A 33 3.93 -26.47 -25.70
CA ALA A 33 4.07 -26.36 -24.27
C ALA A 33 4.20 -24.86 -23.97
N THR A 34 3.10 -24.20 -23.65
CA THR A 34 3.18 -22.96 -22.90
C THR A 34 3.83 -23.30 -21.57
N ALA A 35 5.10 -22.98 -21.43
CA ALA A 35 5.71 -22.90 -20.13
C ALA A 35 4.90 -21.82 -19.38
N LEU A 36 4.01 -22.26 -18.50
CA LEU A 36 3.50 -21.42 -17.44
C LEU A 36 4.76 -21.13 -16.59
N THR A 37 5.36 -19.96 -16.79
CA THR A 37 6.23 -19.40 -15.78
C THR A 37 5.36 -19.30 -14.54
N ALA A 38 5.65 -20.09 -13.51
CA ALA A 38 5.04 -19.91 -12.22
C ALA A 38 5.43 -18.50 -11.78
N GLY A 39 4.49 -17.56 -11.88
CA GLY A 39 4.62 -16.25 -11.26
C GLY A 39 4.88 -16.49 -9.77
N ALA A 40 5.69 -15.66 -9.18
CA ALA A 40 5.90 -15.66 -7.76
C ALA A 40 4.54 -15.64 -7.06
N THR A 41 4.36 -16.55 -6.15
CA THR A 41 3.13 -16.63 -5.35
C THR A 41 3.48 -16.17 -3.96
N VAL A 42 2.74 -15.20 -3.45
CA VAL A 42 2.88 -14.78 -2.04
C VAL A 42 2.84 -16.01 -1.14
N ALA A 43 3.85 -16.15 -0.30
CA ALA A 43 3.91 -17.28 0.63
C ALA A 43 2.65 -17.31 1.51
N PRO A 44 2.09 -18.50 1.80
CA PRO A 44 0.98 -18.60 2.75
C PRO A 44 1.39 -17.96 4.10
N PRO A 45 0.45 -17.33 4.82
CA PRO A 45 0.77 -16.74 6.10
C PRO A 45 1.31 -17.82 7.06
N PRO A 46 2.26 -17.48 7.94
CA PRO A 46 2.71 -18.42 8.96
C PRO A 46 1.53 -18.91 9.83
N PRO A 47 1.61 -20.08 10.45
CA PRO A 47 0.53 -20.59 11.31
C PRO A 47 0.13 -19.57 12.38
N GLY A 48 -1.16 -19.28 12.48
CA GLY A 48 -1.71 -18.29 13.44
C GLY A 48 -1.64 -16.84 12.96
N TRP A 49 -1.23 -16.60 11.71
CA TRP A 49 -1.27 -15.30 11.06
C TRP A 49 -2.37 -15.25 10.00
N THR A 50 -2.88 -14.04 9.78
CA THR A 50 -3.88 -13.73 8.73
C THR A 50 -3.28 -12.73 7.76
N THR A 51 -3.36 -12.99 6.46
CA THR A 51 -2.99 -12.02 5.43
C THR A 51 -4.02 -10.90 5.41
N VAL A 52 -3.56 -9.64 5.54
CA VAL A 52 -4.43 -8.45 5.49
C VAL A 52 -4.20 -7.62 4.23
N PHE A 53 -3.07 -7.83 3.57
CA PHE A 53 -2.74 -7.26 2.27
C PHE A 53 -1.72 -8.14 1.57
N SER A 54 -1.79 -8.24 0.25
CA SER A 54 -0.72 -8.82 -0.56
C SER A 54 -0.84 -8.38 -2.01
N ASP A 55 0.30 -8.25 -2.68
CA ASP A 55 0.40 -8.05 -4.12
C ASP A 55 1.58 -8.88 -4.64
N ASP A 56 1.34 -9.72 -5.64
CA ASP A 56 2.33 -10.57 -6.32
C ASP A 56 2.65 -10.08 -7.75
N PHE A 57 2.26 -8.86 -8.06
CA PHE A 57 2.57 -8.12 -9.28
C PHE A 57 2.38 -8.92 -10.59
N THR A 58 1.27 -9.68 -10.69
CA THR A 58 0.95 -10.56 -11.81
C THR A 58 0.38 -9.86 -13.04
N GLY A 59 0.49 -8.55 -13.12
CA GLY A 59 0.03 -7.77 -14.27
C GLY A 59 0.82 -8.03 -15.55
N ALA A 60 0.26 -7.57 -16.67
CA ALA A 60 0.89 -7.76 -17.99
C ALA A 60 2.21 -6.99 -18.12
N ALA A 61 3.15 -7.54 -18.90
CA ALA A 61 4.45 -6.91 -19.14
C ALA A 61 4.33 -5.46 -19.65
N GLY A 62 5.07 -4.55 -19.02
CA GLY A 62 5.11 -3.12 -19.36
C GLY A 62 3.92 -2.31 -18.86
N THR A 63 3.01 -2.91 -18.07
CA THR A 63 1.93 -2.17 -17.39
C THR A 63 2.43 -1.56 -16.07
N GLY A 64 1.79 -0.49 -15.62
CA GLY A 64 1.99 0.07 -14.28
C GLY A 64 1.38 -0.81 -13.17
N VAL A 65 1.48 -0.36 -11.93
CA VAL A 65 0.85 -1.04 -10.78
C VAL A 65 -0.67 -0.87 -10.80
N ASP A 66 -1.38 -1.74 -10.08
CA ASP A 66 -2.80 -1.56 -9.81
C ASP A 66 -3.02 -0.31 -8.93
N THR A 67 -3.64 0.72 -9.51
CA THR A 67 -3.89 1.98 -8.81
C THR A 67 -5.00 1.89 -7.76
N ALA A 68 -5.75 0.78 -7.68
CA ALA A 68 -6.62 0.49 -6.54
C ALA A 68 -5.84 0.05 -5.30
N ALA A 69 -4.63 -0.49 -5.48
CA ALA A 69 -3.75 -0.92 -4.39
C ALA A 69 -2.64 0.09 -4.09
N TRP A 70 -2.14 0.81 -5.11
CA TRP A 70 -0.96 1.65 -5.02
C TRP A 70 -1.19 3.08 -5.55
N LEU A 71 -0.55 4.04 -4.91
CA LEU A 71 -0.39 5.43 -5.39
C LEU A 71 1.01 5.59 -5.99
N TYR A 72 1.14 6.49 -6.97
CA TYR A 72 2.44 7.00 -7.42
C TYR A 72 2.75 8.31 -6.73
N ASP A 73 3.86 8.40 -6.05
CA ASP A 73 4.44 9.66 -5.60
C ASP A 73 5.16 10.34 -6.77
N LEU A 74 4.90 11.60 -7.00
CA LEU A 74 5.38 12.30 -8.19
C LEU A 74 6.23 13.53 -7.83
N GLY A 75 7.24 13.80 -8.67
CA GLY A 75 8.08 14.98 -8.52
C GLY A 75 9.20 14.79 -7.50
N HIS A 76 9.39 15.79 -6.65
CA HIS A 76 10.52 15.89 -5.72
C HIS A 76 10.10 15.96 -4.24
N GLY A 77 8.88 15.57 -3.90
CA GLY A 77 8.36 15.61 -2.53
C GLY A 77 6.84 15.59 -2.50
N TYR A 78 6.28 15.34 -1.33
CA TYR A 78 4.84 15.44 -1.11
C TYR A 78 4.33 16.86 -1.29
N PRO A 79 3.10 17.06 -1.77
CA PRO A 79 2.46 18.38 -1.77
C PRO A 79 2.51 19.02 -0.37
N GLY A 80 3.13 20.21 -0.25
CA GLY A 80 3.31 20.89 1.03
C GLY A 80 4.40 20.34 1.94
N GLY A 81 5.06 19.26 1.54
CA GLY A 81 6.17 18.64 2.26
C GLY A 81 7.54 19.23 1.91
N ALA A 82 8.58 18.59 2.41
CA ALA A 82 9.97 18.97 2.14
C ALA A 82 10.34 18.70 0.68
N GLY A 83 11.09 19.64 0.07
CA GLY A 83 11.67 19.43 -1.26
C GLY A 83 12.74 18.34 -1.24
N ASN A 84 12.95 17.68 -2.39
CA ASN A 84 13.89 16.58 -2.54
C ASN A 84 13.69 15.49 -1.45
N TRP A 85 12.41 15.19 -1.17
CA TRP A 85 11.90 14.24 -0.18
C TRP A 85 12.42 14.47 1.26
N GLY A 86 13.01 15.64 1.53
CA GLY A 86 13.64 15.96 2.82
C GLY A 86 15.07 15.43 2.99
N THR A 87 15.53 14.59 2.11
CA THR A 87 16.81 13.86 2.19
C THR A 87 17.88 14.40 1.24
N GLY A 88 17.49 15.24 0.26
CA GLY A 88 18.39 15.78 -0.77
C GLY A 88 18.57 14.85 -1.96
N GLU A 89 17.62 13.95 -2.22
CA GLU A 89 17.53 13.13 -3.42
C GLU A 89 17.47 13.98 -4.68
N VAL A 90 17.99 13.47 -5.81
CA VAL A 90 18.18 14.26 -7.04
C VAL A 90 17.25 13.86 -8.18
N GLU A 91 16.58 12.73 -8.10
CA GLU A 91 15.69 12.24 -9.14
C GLU A 91 14.30 12.91 -9.07
N THR A 92 13.63 12.89 -10.21
CA THR A 92 12.19 13.16 -10.30
C THR A 92 11.45 11.83 -10.24
N MET A 93 10.59 11.63 -9.26
CA MET A 93 9.72 10.46 -9.19
C MET A 93 8.58 10.56 -10.20
N THR A 94 8.30 9.45 -10.91
CA THR A 94 7.35 9.43 -12.03
C THR A 94 6.41 8.24 -11.97
N SER A 95 5.26 8.34 -12.65
CA SER A 95 4.35 7.21 -12.94
C SER A 95 4.65 6.54 -14.30
N SER A 96 5.78 6.88 -14.92
CA SER A 96 6.16 6.30 -16.22
C SER A 96 6.46 4.82 -16.09
N THR A 97 5.91 4.01 -17.01
CA THR A 97 6.29 2.60 -17.14
C THR A 97 7.73 2.39 -17.64
N GLN A 98 8.48 3.48 -17.86
CA GLN A 98 9.93 3.40 -18.00
C GLN A 98 10.64 3.25 -16.63
N ASN A 99 10.05 3.77 -15.56
CA ASN A 99 10.60 3.73 -14.21
C ASN A 99 9.94 2.67 -13.33
N VAL A 100 8.60 2.52 -13.41
CA VAL A 100 7.81 1.60 -12.56
C VAL A 100 6.90 0.77 -13.45
N PHE A 101 7.11 -0.53 -13.51
CA PHE A 101 6.30 -1.41 -14.36
C PHE A 101 6.33 -2.86 -13.88
N GLN A 102 5.32 -3.62 -14.27
CA GLN A 102 5.28 -5.08 -14.11
C GLN A 102 5.96 -5.75 -15.30
N ASP A 103 6.76 -6.78 -15.04
CA ASP A 103 7.55 -7.46 -16.10
C ASP A 103 6.75 -8.55 -16.85
N GLY A 104 5.55 -8.89 -16.36
CA GLY A 104 4.69 -9.95 -16.90
C GLY A 104 5.12 -11.36 -16.49
N ALA A 105 6.14 -11.47 -15.62
CA ALA A 105 6.59 -12.72 -15.03
C ALA A 105 6.30 -12.78 -13.51
N GLY A 106 5.51 -11.85 -12.99
CA GLY A 106 5.14 -11.77 -11.58
C GLY A 106 6.09 -10.88 -10.76
N HIS A 107 6.66 -9.84 -11.36
CA HIS A 107 7.49 -8.92 -10.61
C HIS A 107 7.14 -7.47 -10.93
N LEU A 108 7.25 -6.63 -9.90
CA LEU A 108 7.36 -5.18 -10.05
C LEU A 108 8.83 -4.79 -10.24
N VAL A 109 9.06 -3.91 -11.20
CA VAL A 109 10.40 -3.36 -11.52
C VAL A 109 10.38 -1.87 -11.23
N ILE A 110 11.29 -1.40 -10.39
CA ILE A 110 11.53 0.03 -10.12
C ILE A 110 12.98 0.33 -10.51
N ARG A 111 13.18 1.23 -11.49
CA ARG A 111 14.51 1.52 -11.99
C ARG A 111 14.78 3.02 -12.19
N PRO A 112 15.87 3.54 -11.66
CA PRO A 112 16.32 4.88 -11.97
C PRO A 112 16.87 4.97 -13.41
N LEU A 113 16.50 6.04 -14.11
CA LEU A 113 17.00 6.36 -15.45
C LEU A 113 17.68 7.71 -15.44
N ARG A 114 18.62 7.93 -16.34
CA ARG A 114 19.30 9.21 -16.52
C ARG A 114 19.24 9.62 -17.99
N ASP A 115 18.78 10.83 -18.25
CA ASP A 115 18.72 11.39 -19.59
C ASP A 115 20.11 11.87 -20.09
N ALA A 116 20.16 12.31 -21.35
CA ALA A 116 21.38 12.82 -21.95
C ALA A 116 21.88 14.15 -21.34
N ALA A 117 21.02 14.88 -20.64
CA ALA A 117 21.37 16.10 -19.91
C ALA A 117 21.86 15.81 -18.49
N GLY A 118 21.77 14.56 -18.04
CA GLY A 118 22.19 14.14 -16.71
C GLY A 118 21.10 14.12 -15.66
N ASN A 119 19.84 14.43 -16.01
CA ASN A 119 18.73 14.42 -15.08
C ASN A 119 18.28 12.98 -14.78
N TRP A 120 18.00 12.72 -13.51
CA TRP A 120 17.52 11.42 -13.05
C TRP A 120 16.00 11.39 -12.93
N THR A 121 15.42 10.25 -13.30
CA THR A 121 14.04 9.90 -12.99
C THR A 121 14.00 8.54 -12.31
N SER A 122 13.05 8.30 -11.43
CA SER A 122 12.88 7.01 -10.76
C SER A 122 11.40 6.76 -10.44
N GLY A 123 11.15 5.76 -9.61
CA GLY A 123 9.82 5.40 -9.13
C GLY A 123 9.74 5.33 -7.62
N ARG A 124 8.63 5.84 -7.10
CA ARG A 124 8.18 5.70 -5.73
C ARG A 124 6.68 5.44 -5.74
N ILE A 125 6.28 4.37 -5.10
CA ILE A 125 4.87 4.00 -4.94
C ILE A 125 4.57 3.77 -3.46
N GLU A 126 3.36 4.09 -3.06
CA GLU A 126 2.87 3.81 -1.72
C GLU A 126 1.51 3.12 -1.75
N THR A 127 1.18 2.30 -0.75
CA THR A 127 -0.12 1.64 -0.70
C THR A 127 -1.25 2.64 -0.55
N GLN A 128 -2.39 2.41 -1.22
CA GLN A 128 -3.63 3.16 -0.98
C GLN A 128 -4.05 3.06 0.48
N ARG A 129 -3.98 1.86 1.04
CA ARG A 129 -4.26 1.58 2.45
C ARG A 129 -3.21 2.22 3.36
N THR A 130 -3.69 2.77 4.49
CA THR A 130 -2.86 3.42 5.52
C THR A 130 -3.11 2.81 6.91
N ASP A 131 -3.81 1.71 6.98
CA ASP A 131 -4.33 1.11 8.22
C ASP A 131 -3.58 -0.14 8.67
N PHE A 132 -2.38 -0.39 8.16
CA PHE A 132 -1.56 -1.52 8.58
C PHE A 132 -1.04 -1.31 10.00
N ALA A 133 -1.70 -1.91 10.98
CA ALA A 133 -1.41 -1.74 12.40
C ALA A 133 -1.32 -3.08 13.13
N ALA A 134 -0.45 -3.17 14.13
CA ALA A 134 -0.47 -4.29 15.06
C ALA A 134 -1.70 -4.19 15.97
N PRO A 135 -2.57 -5.21 16.02
CA PRO A 135 -3.68 -5.24 16.96
C PRO A 135 -3.18 -5.12 18.41
N ALA A 136 -3.98 -4.53 19.28
CA ALA A 136 -3.64 -4.50 20.72
C ALA A 136 -3.49 -5.93 21.25
N GLY A 137 -2.34 -6.24 21.85
CA GLY A 137 -2.01 -7.59 22.31
C GLY A 137 -1.74 -8.61 21.20
N GLY A 138 -1.58 -8.14 19.96
CA GLY A 138 -1.26 -8.95 18.80
C GLY A 138 0.03 -8.51 18.11
N LYS A 139 0.17 -8.88 16.84
CA LYS A 139 1.36 -8.60 16.04
C LYS A 139 0.99 -8.14 14.63
N LEU A 140 1.86 -7.32 14.05
CA LEU A 140 1.89 -6.98 12.63
C LEU A 140 3.18 -7.51 12.04
N ARG A 141 3.14 -8.07 10.83
CA ARG A 141 4.31 -8.38 10.02
C ARG A 141 4.16 -7.72 8.66
N ILE A 142 5.15 -6.94 8.28
CA ILE A 142 5.30 -6.32 6.97
C ILE A 142 6.44 -7.04 6.27
N GLU A 143 6.23 -7.51 5.03
CA GLU A 143 7.21 -8.36 4.34
C GLU A 143 7.23 -8.05 2.84
N ALA A 144 8.43 -8.05 2.26
CA ALA A 144 8.63 -8.06 0.82
C ALA A 144 9.66 -9.12 0.44
N SER A 145 9.44 -9.77 -0.70
CA SER A 145 10.41 -10.58 -1.40
C SER A 145 10.94 -9.77 -2.57
N LEU A 146 12.24 -9.42 -2.54
CA LEU A 146 12.82 -8.54 -3.56
C LEU A 146 14.31 -8.78 -3.77
N GLN A 147 14.80 -8.34 -4.93
CA GLN A 147 16.21 -8.25 -5.28
C GLN A 147 16.64 -6.79 -5.35
N GLN A 148 17.70 -6.45 -4.62
CA GLN A 148 18.33 -5.11 -4.68
C GLN A 148 18.96 -4.86 -6.05
N PRO A 149 19.18 -3.58 -6.47
CA PRO A 149 19.88 -3.26 -7.72
C PRO A 149 21.26 -3.92 -7.79
N ASN A 150 21.52 -4.69 -8.85
CA ASN A 150 22.77 -5.44 -9.00
C ASN A 150 23.89 -4.55 -9.52
N LEU A 151 24.39 -3.69 -8.66
CA LEU A 151 25.47 -2.73 -8.91
C LEU A 151 26.44 -2.69 -7.73
N THR A 152 27.72 -2.42 -8.02
CA THR A 152 28.76 -2.25 -7.00
C THR A 152 29.74 -1.14 -7.36
N GLY A 153 30.46 -0.64 -6.37
CA GLY A 153 31.52 0.36 -6.56
C GLY A 153 31.01 1.66 -7.18
N THR A 154 31.80 2.28 -8.05
CA THR A 154 31.48 3.59 -8.63
C THR A 154 30.22 3.59 -9.50
N ALA A 155 29.84 2.42 -10.05
CA ALA A 155 28.61 2.26 -10.85
C ALA A 155 27.34 2.35 -9.98
N ALA A 156 27.45 2.07 -8.69
CA ALA A 156 26.34 2.06 -7.72
C ALA A 156 26.20 3.35 -6.91
N LEU A 157 27.17 4.27 -6.99
CA LEU A 157 27.16 5.48 -6.17
C LEU A 157 25.86 6.29 -6.33
N GLY A 158 25.22 6.57 -5.23
CA GLY A 158 23.95 7.28 -5.14
C GLY A 158 22.71 6.42 -5.24
N TYR A 159 22.79 5.12 -5.57
CA TYR A 159 21.63 4.23 -5.52
C TYR A 159 21.19 4.03 -4.06
N TRP A 160 19.88 4.15 -3.84
CA TRP A 160 19.25 3.98 -2.53
C TRP A 160 17.87 3.33 -2.69
N PRO A 161 17.83 2.00 -2.87
CA PRO A 161 16.59 1.24 -2.84
C PRO A 161 16.04 1.14 -1.41
N ALA A 162 14.73 1.23 -1.25
CA ALA A 162 14.05 1.10 0.03
C ALA A 162 12.70 0.39 -0.09
N PHE A 163 12.40 -0.42 0.93
CA PHE A 163 11.09 -0.90 1.30
C PHE A 163 10.83 -0.52 2.76
N TRP A 164 9.84 0.29 3.00
CA TRP A 164 9.62 0.94 4.28
C TRP A 164 8.14 1.28 4.52
N ALA A 165 7.82 1.77 5.71
CA ALA A 165 6.48 2.14 6.09
C ALA A 165 6.48 3.48 6.83
N LEU A 166 5.49 4.33 6.55
CA LEU A 166 5.32 5.62 7.18
C LEU A 166 3.97 5.71 7.87
N GLY A 167 3.92 6.36 9.04
CA GLY A 167 2.70 6.51 9.81
C GLY A 167 1.60 7.22 9.01
N ALA A 168 0.38 6.71 9.08
CA ALA A 168 -0.76 7.14 8.25
C ALA A 168 -1.00 8.66 8.23
N ALA A 169 -0.82 9.33 9.37
CA ALA A 169 -1.03 10.76 9.47
C ALA A 169 0.08 11.62 8.81
N ALA A 170 1.11 11.01 8.22
CA ALA A 170 2.11 11.73 7.43
C ALA A 170 1.54 12.17 6.07
N ARG A 171 0.75 11.31 5.40
CA ARG A 171 0.23 11.56 4.05
C ARG A 171 -0.54 12.87 3.92
N PRO A 172 -1.56 13.19 4.75
CA PRO A 172 -2.38 14.39 4.57
C PRO A 172 -1.64 15.71 4.84
N VAL A 173 -0.47 15.67 5.47
CA VAL A 173 0.33 16.85 5.82
C VAL A 173 1.67 16.92 5.09
N GLY A 174 1.88 16.05 4.08
CA GLY A 174 3.14 16.02 3.34
C GLY A 174 4.36 15.63 4.19
N ALA A 175 4.17 14.73 5.15
CA ALA A 175 5.16 14.23 6.09
C ALA A 175 5.83 15.32 6.97
N THR A 176 5.21 16.49 7.13
CA THR A 176 5.77 17.58 7.96
C THR A 176 5.75 17.26 9.46
N ASN A 177 5.09 16.19 9.88
CA ASN A 177 5.07 15.64 11.24
C ASN A 177 6.12 14.54 11.47
N TRP A 178 6.98 14.28 10.47
CA TRP A 178 8.14 13.41 10.62
C TRP A 178 9.16 14.02 11.61
N PRO A 179 9.87 13.24 12.44
CA PRO A 179 9.82 11.78 12.59
C PRO A 179 8.81 11.30 13.64
N GLY A 180 8.10 12.21 14.30
CA GLY A 180 7.21 11.91 15.43
C GLY A 180 6.08 10.95 15.11
N ILE A 181 5.65 10.91 13.82
CA ILE A 181 4.61 9.99 13.34
C ILE A 181 5.11 8.55 13.16
N GLY A 182 6.41 8.32 13.25
CA GLY A 182 7.02 7.01 13.06
C GLY A 182 7.23 6.62 11.61
N GLU A 183 8.46 6.14 11.35
CA GLU A 183 8.87 5.54 10.09
C GLU A 183 9.58 4.23 10.40
N LEU A 184 9.31 3.20 9.62
CA LEU A 184 9.82 1.84 9.79
C LEU A 184 10.52 1.42 8.49
N ASP A 185 11.84 1.50 8.46
CA ASP A 185 12.61 1.08 7.30
C ASP A 185 12.84 -0.42 7.40
N VAL A 186 12.10 -1.17 6.57
CA VAL A 186 12.15 -2.63 6.58
C VAL A 186 13.38 -3.12 5.86
N MET A 187 13.75 -2.47 4.74
CA MET A 187 14.95 -2.74 3.96
C MET A 187 15.45 -1.45 3.31
N GLU A 188 16.71 -1.11 3.54
CA GLU A 188 17.46 -0.14 2.77
C GLU A 188 18.82 -0.71 2.38
N ASP A 189 19.31 -0.38 1.20
CA ASP A 189 20.72 -0.49 0.80
C ASP A 189 21.18 0.80 0.12
N ILE A 190 22.45 1.10 0.21
CA ILE A 190 23.04 2.31 -0.36
C ILE A 190 24.32 2.00 -1.11
N ASN A 191 24.54 2.71 -2.22
CA ASN A 191 25.79 2.63 -2.98
C ASN A 191 26.19 1.21 -3.40
N GLY A 192 25.22 0.26 -3.43
CA GLY A 192 25.45 -1.14 -3.77
C GLY A 192 26.37 -1.87 -2.82
N LEU A 193 26.22 -1.64 -1.52
CA LEU A 193 27.02 -2.28 -0.47
C LEU A 193 26.67 -3.76 -0.27
N SER A 194 25.59 -4.27 -0.91
CA SER A 194 25.05 -5.60 -0.67
C SER A 194 24.79 -5.85 0.81
N SER A 195 24.03 -4.97 1.37
CA SER A 195 23.75 -4.91 2.79
C SER A 195 22.27 -4.61 3.05
N GLU A 196 21.91 -4.66 4.31
CA GLU A 196 20.62 -4.27 4.82
C GLU A 196 20.78 -3.31 5.98
N PHE A 197 19.94 -2.28 6.00
CA PHE A 197 19.74 -1.39 7.13
C PHE A 197 18.27 -1.42 7.52
N GLY A 198 18.00 -1.73 8.78
CA GLY A 198 16.66 -1.62 9.36
C GLY A 198 16.65 -0.51 10.40
N THR A 199 15.64 0.38 10.36
CA THR A 199 15.61 1.57 11.22
C THR A 199 14.20 1.84 11.75
N LEU A 200 14.09 2.38 12.97
CA LEU A 200 12.94 3.10 13.47
C LEU A 200 13.29 4.58 13.61
N HIS A 201 12.58 5.45 12.88
CA HIS A 201 12.61 6.90 13.08
C HIS A 201 11.44 7.34 13.94
N CYS A 202 11.72 8.17 14.99
CA CYS A 202 10.70 8.58 15.94
C CYS A 202 11.11 9.84 16.73
N GLY A 203 10.15 10.43 17.43
CA GLY A 203 10.37 11.56 18.32
C GLY A 203 10.52 12.88 17.58
N VAL A 204 11.67 13.55 17.71
CA VAL A 204 11.91 14.87 17.14
C VAL A 204 13.27 14.95 16.46
N SER A 205 13.35 15.70 15.37
CA SER A 205 14.59 15.98 14.64
C SER A 205 14.97 17.46 14.80
N PRO A 206 16.27 17.79 14.96
CA PRO A 206 17.42 16.87 15.09
C PRO A 206 17.56 16.27 16.48
N GLY A 207 18.14 15.07 16.57
CA GLY A 207 18.44 14.38 17.82
C GLY A 207 17.22 13.67 18.41
N GLY A 208 16.69 14.14 19.52
CA GLY A 208 15.56 13.54 20.21
C GLY A 208 15.83 12.13 20.75
N PRO A 209 14.80 11.44 21.28
CA PRO A 209 14.96 10.12 21.89
C PRO A 209 15.40 9.03 20.90
N CYS A 210 15.17 9.22 19.61
CA CYS A 210 15.55 8.28 18.56
C CYS A 210 16.82 8.67 17.80
N ASN A 211 17.54 9.70 18.28
CA ASN A 211 18.82 10.14 17.68
C ASN A 211 18.69 10.55 16.20
N GLU A 212 17.68 11.36 15.90
CA GLU A 212 17.40 11.79 14.51
C GLU A 212 18.47 12.76 13.96
N THR A 213 18.82 12.62 12.70
CA THR A 213 18.23 11.88 11.57
C THR A 213 18.79 10.46 11.37
N THR A 214 19.49 9.86 12.35
CA THR A 214 20.03 8.49 12.22
C THR A 214 19.00 7.44 12.59
N GLY A 215 18.06 7.75 13.44
CA GLY A 215 17.08 6.80 13.96
C GLY A 215 17.69 5.78 14.94
N LEU A 216 16.87 4.84 15.40
CA LEU A 216 17.30 3.62 16.09
C LEU A 216 17.53 2.54 15.02
N GLY A 217 18.75 2.50 14.48
CA GLY A 217 19.09 1.67 13.32
C GLY A 217 19.95 0.46 13.68
N SER A 218 19.90 -0.57 12.83
CA SER A 218 20.73 -1.78 12.92
C SER A 218 22.22 -1.51 12.62
N GLY A 219 22.53 -0.38 11.98
CA GLY A 219 23.78 -0.25 11.24
C GLY A 219 23.81 -1.18 10.02
N GLN A 220 24.94 -1.23 9.36
CA GLN A 220 25.11 -2.06 8.17
C GLN A 220 25.12 -3.55 8.56
N HIS A 221 24.10 -4.30 8.09
CA HIS A 221 24.05 -5.75 8.16
C HIS A 221 24.38 -6.36 6.82
N ALA A 222 25.40 -7.24 6.75
CA ALA A 222 25.85 -7.83 5.50
C ALA A 222 24.78 -8.76 4.90
N CYS A 223 24.48 -8.59 3.62
CA CYS A 223 23.54 -9.44 2.89
C CYS A 223 24.25 -10.07 1.69
N ALA A 224 24.69 -11.30 1.86
CA ALA A 224 25.36 -12.02 0.78
C ALA A 224 24.35 -12.47 -0.28
N GLY A 225 24.41 -11.88 -1.47
CA GLY A 225 23.54 -12.27 -2.59
C GLY A 225 22.32 -11.39 -2.80
N CYS A 226 22.01 -10.43 -1.95
CA CYS A 226 20.84 -9.55 -2.08
C CYS A 226 20.74 -8.79 -3.40
N GLN A 227 21.86 -8.56 -4.05
CA GLN A 227 21.92 -7.94 -5.38
C GLN A 227 21.79 -8.96 -6.53
N SER A 228 22.08 -10.25 -6.30
CA SER A 228 22.11 -11.29 -7.35
C SER A 228 20.96 -12.29 -7.26
N GLY A 229 20.15 -12.21 -6.24
CA GLY A 229 18.99 -13.07 -6.01
C GLY A 229 17.92 -12.36 -5.22
N VAL A 230 16.74 -12.97 -5.16
CA VAL A 230 15.62 -12.52 -4.37
C VAL A 230 15.82 -12.98 -2.92
N HIS A 231 15.60 -12.07 -1.98
CA HIS A 231 15.63 -12.30 -0.54
C HIS A 231 14.34 -11.80 0.10
N THR A 232 13.99 -12.34 1.27
CA THR A 232 12.81 -11.91 2.03
C THR A 232 13.22 -10.97 3.15
N TYR A 233 12.69 -9.78 3.12
CA TYR A 233 12.89 -8.73 4.14
C TYR A 233 11.59 -8.53 4.89
N ALA A 234 11.65 -8.54 6.22
CA ALA A 234 10.45 -8.35 7.01
C ALA A 234 10.71 -7.59 8.32
N LEU A 235 9.65 -6.91 8.76
CA LEU A 235 9.56 -6.32 10.09
C LEU A 235 8.35 -6.92 10.81
N GLU A 236 8.54 -7.36 12.05
CA GLU A 236 7.47 -7.78 12.94
C GLU A 236 7.35 -6.80 14.11
N TYR A 237 6.17 -6.21 14.28
CA TYR A 237 5.81 -5.44 15.45
C TYR A 237 4.99 -6.29 16.41
N ASP A 238 5.54 -6.56 17.59
CA ASP A 238 4.98 -7.45 18.61
C ASP A 238 4.44 -6.66 19.80
N ARG A 239 3.12 -6.50 19.87
CA ARG A 239 2.39 -5.89 20.98
C ARG A 239 1.83 -6.91 21.96
N SER A 240 2.13 -8.21 21.77
CA SER A 240 1.66 -9.28 22.64
C SER A 240 2.55 -9.48 23.87
N ILE A 241 3.68 -8.79 23.91
CA ILE A 241 4.67 -8.85 24.98
C ILE A 241 4.89 -7.47 25.60
N SER A 242 5.49 -7.43 26.80
CA SER A 242 5.88 -6.18 27.46
C SER A 242 7.34 -6.29 27.93
N PRO A 243 8.21 -5.36 27.54
CA PRO A 243 7.99 -4.26 26.58
C PRO A 243 7.71 -4.74 25.18
N GLU A 244 6.91 -3.97 24.41
CA GLU A 244 6.66 -4.20 22.98
C GLU A 244 7.96 -4.15 22.19
N GLN A 245 8.02 -4.82 21.03
CA GLN A 245 9.24 -4.92 20.21
C GLN A 245 8.95 -4.81 18.72
N LEU A 246 9.86 -4.16 18.01
CA LEU A 246 10.05 -4.24 16.57
C LEU A 246 11.22 -5.16 16.28
N ARG A 247 11.07 -6.11 15.36
CA ARG A 247 12.11 -7.07 14.96
C ARG A 247 12.26 -7.08 13.45
N TRP A 248 13.48 -6.93 12.98
CA TRP A 248 13.83 -7.01 11.55
C TRP A 248 14.38 -8.38 11.21
N TYR A 249 13.97 -8.88 10.05
CA TYR A 249 14.31 -10.22 9.57
C TYR A 249 14.88 -10.15 8.15
N LEU A 250 15.95 -10.89 7.91
CA LEU A 250 16.45 -11.23 6.59
C LEU A 250 16.33 -12.75 6.40
N ASP A 251 15.63 -13.21 5.36
CA ASP A 251 15.36 -14.64 5.09
C ASP A 251 14.82 -15.39 6.31
N GLY A 252 13.91 -14.77 7.05
CA GLY A 252 13.31 -15.35 8.24
C GLY A 252 14.18 -15.36 9.49
N VAL A 253 15.41 -14.83 9.43
CA VAL A 253 16.33 -14.72 10.58
C VAL A 253 16.31 -13.31 11.14
N VAL A 254 16.04 -13.17 12.44
CA VAL A 254 16.12 -11.86 13.14
C VAL A 254 17.56 -11.40 13.15
N PHE A 255 17.81 -10.18 12.67
CA PHE A 255 19.13 -9.55 12.77
C PHE A 255 19.15 -8.29 13.62
N PHE A 256 17.98 -7.64 13.83
CA PHE A 256 17.88 -6.42 14.64
C PHE A 256 16.59 -6.38 15.45
N THR A 257 16.61 -5.70 16.60
CA THR A 257 15.45 -5.53 17.48
C THR A 257 15.49 -4.17 18.17
N VAL A 258 14.38 -3.45 18.16
CA VAL A 258 14.13 -2.25 18.94
C VAL A 258 13.01 -2.55 19.93
N SER A 259 13.24 -2.19 21.20
CA SER A 259 12.27 -2.38 22.29
C SER A 259 11.68 -1.05 22.71
N ALA A 260 10.39 -1.05 23.07
CA ALA A 260 9.72 0.11 23.65
C ALA A 260 10.43 0.67 24.91
N ALA A 261 11.24 -0.14 25.59
CA ALA A 261 12.03 0.32 26.73
C ALA A 261 13.21 1.26 26.37
N GLN A 262 13.54 1.41 25.07
CA GLN A 262 14.65 2.26 24.61
C GLN A 262 14.27 3.75 24.52
N VAL A 263 12.97 4.06 24.50
CA VAL A 263 12.44 5.42 24.47
C VAL A 263 11.33 5.59 25.49
N ASP A 264 10.87 6.82 25.72
CA ASP A 264 9.72 7.06 26.57
C ASP A 264 8.41 6.57 25.93
N ALA A 265 7.40 6.26 26.76
CA ALA A 265 6.15 5.68 26.28
C ALA A 265 5.38 6.58 25.30
N THR A 266 5.49 7.91 25.45
CA THR A 266 4.82 8.85 24.54
C THR A 266 5.45 8.79 23.15
N THR A 267 6.79 8.83 23.08
CA THR A 267 7.52 8.68 21.82
C THR A 267 7.20 7.35 21.13
N TRP A 268 7.23 6.24 21.90
CA TRP A 268 6.91 4.93 21.35
C TRP A 268 5.49 4.86 20.79
N ASN A 269 4.52 5.29 21.59
CA ASN A 269 3.10 5.23 21.19
C ASN A 269 2.80 6.12 19.98
N ASN A 270 3.37 7.32 19.93
CA ASN A 270 3.21 8.22 18.79
C ASN A 270 3.79 7.65 17.51
N ALA A 271 4.88 6.90 17.60
CA ALA A 271 5.56 6.32 16.45
C ALA A 271 5.00 4.96 16.01
N THR A 272 4.22 4.23 16.86
CA THR A 272 3.91 2.83 16.56
C THR A 272 2.44 2.42 16.77
N HIS A 273 1.66 3.15 17.59
CA HIS A 273 0.29 2.75 17.96
C HIS A 273 -0.77 3.30 16.99
N HIS A 274 -0.53 3.23 15.71
CA HIS A 274 -1.43 3.68 14.63
C HIS A 274 -1.22 2.83 13.37
N GLY A 275 -1.94 3.16 12.30
CA GLY A 275 -1.78 2.53 10.99
C GLY A 275 -0.59 3.11 10.22
N PHE A 276 -0.05 2.30 9.34
CA PHE A 276 1.02 2.63 8.40
C PHE A 276 0.56 2.43 6.97
N PHE A 277 1.21 3.10 6.03
CA PHE A 277 1.23 2.75 4.62
C PHE A 277 2.64 2.32 4.21
N LEU A 278 2.73 1.45 3.22
CA LEU A 278 3.99 0.89 2.75
C LEU A 278 4.49 1.68 1.55
N ILE A 279 5.79 1.80 1.42
CA ILE A 279 6.46 2.51 0.35
C ILE A 279 7.55 1.62 -0.26
N LEU A 280 7.65 1.65 -1.60
CA LEU A 280 8.72 1.07 -2.40
C LEU A 280 9.29 2.13 -3.31
N ASN A 281 10.61 2.35 -3.26
CA ASN A 281 11.28 3.29 -4.14
C ASN A 281 12.73 2.90 -4.42
N VAL A 282 13.29 3.50 -5.45
CA VAL A 282 14.74 3.58 -5.62
C VAL A 282 15.10 5.05 -5.75
N ALA A 283 15.61 5.62 -4.67
CA ALA A 283 16.11 6.98 -4.65
C ALA A 283 17.50 7.07 -5.31
N VAL A 284 17.90 8.28 -5.69
CA VAL A 284 19.21 8.58 -6.25
C VAL A 284 19.83 9.79 -5.54
N GLY A 285 20.97 9.60 -4.93
CA GLY A 285 21.62 10.64 -4.11
C GLY A 285 21.01 10.72 -2.72
N GLY A 286 21.09 11.89 -2.11
CA GLY A 286 20.58 12.12 -0.77
C GLY A 286 21.64 11.96 0.33
N GLY A 287 21.20 12.27 1.56
CA GLY A 287 22.09 12.30 2.74
C GLY A 287 22.65 10.94 3.11
N PHE A 288 21.87 9.87 2.98
CA PHE A 288 22.30 8.54 3.40
C PHE A 288 23.37 7.95 2.49
N PRO A 289 23.21 7.85 1.15
CA PRO A 289 24.34 7.51 0.27
C PRO A 289 25.55 8.45 0.43
N GLY A 290 25.29 9.75 0.65
CA GLY A 290 26.34 10.76 0.88
C GLY A 290 27.22 10.46 2.09
N ALA A 291 26.63 9.95 3.19
CA ALA A 291 27.37 9.57 4.39
C ALA A 291 28.27 8.33 4.20
N PHE A 292 28.02 7.51 3.15
CA PHE A 292 28.74 6.26 2.86
C PHE A 292 29.54 6.31 1.55
N GLY A 293 30.00 7.45 1.13
CA GLY A 293 30.93 7.54 0.01
C GLY A 293 30.48 8.42 -1.16
N GLY A 294 29.31 9.01 -1.06
CA GLY A 294 28.86 10.06 -1.94
C GLY A 294 27.65 9.73 -2.80
N GLY A 295 27.16 10.79 -3.46
CA GLY A 295 26.01 10.75 -4.35
C GLY A 295 26.37 10.31 -5.78
N PRO A 296 25.39 10.36 -6.71
CA PRO A 296 25.60 9.90 -8.08
C PRO A 296 26.67 10.74 -8.80
N THR A 297 27.44 10.07 -9.64
CA THR A 297 28.49 10.67 -10.49
C THR A 297 28.25 10.37 -11.96
N GLY A 298 29.12 10.87 -12.83
CA GLY A 298 29.13 10.48 -14.24
C GLY A 298 29.31 8.96 -14.47
N ALA A 299 29.92 8.24 -13.51
CA ALA A 299 30.15 6.81 -13.56
C ALA A 299 28.98 5.97 -13.03
N THR A 300 28.03 6.59 -12.33
CA THR A 300 26.83 5.88 -11.84
C THR A 300 26.00 5.36 -13.02
N THR A 301 25.75 4.06 -13.04
CA THR A 301 25.07 3.38 -14.14
C THR A 301 23.56 3.48 -13.99
N PRO A 302 22.82 4.12 -14.91
CA PRO A 302 21.36 4.14 -14.85
C PRO A 302 20.75 2.83 -15.35
N GLY A 303 19.46 2.61 -15.00
CA GLY A 303 18.63 1.55 -15.57
C GLY A 303 18.73 0.20 -14.88
N VAL A 304 19.49 0.07 -13.79
CA VAL A 304 19.56 -1.18 -13.02
C VAL A 304 18.47 -1.17 -11.93
N PRO A 305 17.53 -2.13 -11.95
CA PRO A 305 16.34 -2.08 -11.12
C PRO A 305 16.53 -2.69 -9.74
N MET A 306 15.67 -2.28 -8.81
CA MET A 306 15.12 -3.14 -7.78
C MET A 306 13.97 -3.94 -8.39
N THR A 307 13.93 -5.25 -8.14
CA THR A 307 12.88 -6.15 -8.62
C THR A 307 12.15 -6.75 -7.43
N VAL A 308 10.85 -6.52 -7.36
CA VAL A 308 10.00 -6.98 -6.23
C VAL A 308 9.12 -8.13 -6.70
N ASP A 309 9.26 -9.25 -6.04
CA ASP A 309 8.54 -10.48 -6.26
C ASP A 309 7.12 -10.39 -5.64
N TYR A 310 7.04 -10.04 -4.37
CA TYR A 310 5.76 -9.73 -3.72
C TYR A 310 5.95 -8.77 -2.54
N VAL A 311 4.83 -8.18 -2.12
CA VAL A 311 4.64 -7.51 -0.84
C VAL A 311 3.49 -8.17 -0.10
N ALA A 312 3.63 -8.39 1.20
CA ALA A 312 2.58 -8.94 2.03
C ALA A 312 2.56 -8.31 3.43
N VAL A 313 1.36 -8.20 3.99
CA VAL A 313 1.14 -7.77 5.36
C VAL A 313 0.29 -8.81 6.07
N TYR A 314 0.73 -9.20 7.25
CA TYR A 314 0.06 -10.19 8.08
C TYR A 314 -0.19 -9.62 9.48
N THR A 315 -1.26 -10.09 10.12
CA THR A 315 -1.52 -9.85 11.55
C THR A 315 -1.71 -11.16 12.28
N SER A 316 -1.36 -11.21 13.56
CA SER A 316 -1.62 -12.37 14.41
C SER A 316 -1.95 -11.93 15.83
N GLY A 317 -2.67 -12.78 16.57
CA GLY A 317 -3.07 -12.48 17.95
C GLY A 317 -3.98 -11.25 18.03
N GLY A 318 -4.09 -10.69 19.23
CA GLY A 318 -5.09 -9.68 19.56
C GLY A 318 -6.44 -10.35 19.85
N THR A 319 -7.28 -9.69 20.62
CA THR A 319 -8.71 -9.98 20.55
C THR A 319 -9.10 -9.70 19.11
N PRO A 320 -9.80 -10.60 18.40
CA PRO A 320 -10.13 -10.34 17.03
C PRO A 320 -10.95 -9.04 16.94
N THR A 321 -10.29 -7.93 16.67
CA THR A 321 -10.92 -6.87 15.92
C THR A 321 -10.93 -7.41 14.52
N SER A 322 -12.08 -7.94 14.09
CA SER A 322 -12.25 -8.37 12.70
C SER A 322 -11.64 -7.30 11.80
N PRO A 323 -10.81 -7.69 10.79
CA PRO A 323 -10.55 -6.77 9.70
C PRO A 323 -11.91 -6.36 9.15
N PRO A 324 -12.11 -5.11 8.72
CA PRO A 324 -13.33 -4.79 8.01
C PRO A 324 -13.42 -5.79 6.85
N PRO A 325 -14.51 -6.56 6.76
CA PRO A 325 -14.63 -7.55 5.71
C PRO A 325 -14.58 -6.82 4.37
N SER A 326 -13.68 -7.28 3.49
CA SER A 326 -13.90 -7.15 2.06
C SER A 326 -15.36 -7.54 1.81
N PRO A 327 -16.16 -6.78 1.06
CA PRO A 327 -17.59 -7.00 1.00
C PRO A 327 -17.91 -8.34 0.32
N THR A 328 -17.98 -9.40 1.13
CA THR A 328 -18.71 -10.61 0.76
C THR A 328 -20.13 -10.39 1.24
N PRO A 329 -21.17 -10.58 0.45
CA PRO A 329 -22.53 -10.39 0.88
C PRO A 329 -22.85 -11.41 1.96
N THR A 330 -22.79 -10.97 3.23
CA THR A 330 -23.20 -11.77 4.37
C THR A 330 -24.63 -11.40 4.75
N THR A 331 -25.51 -12.33 4.58
CA THR A 331 -26.85 -12.30 5.15
C THR A 331 -26.75 -12.30 6.69
N GLY A 332 -27.18 -11.22 7.33
CA GLY A 332 -27.70 -11.18 8.69
C GLY A 332 -26.71 -11.01 9.84
N GLY A 333 -26.38 -9.75 10.15
CA GLY A 333 -25.84 -9.29 11.42
C GLY A 333 -25.85 -7.75 11.41
N GLY A 334 -26.82 -7.11 12.11
CA GLY A 334 -27.05 -5.66 12.01
C GLY A 334 -25.87 -4.85 12.53
N THR A 335 -25.46 -3.82 11.80
CA THR A 335 -24.52 -2.78 12.24
C THR A 335 -25.24 -1.91 13.28
N GLY A 336 -24.70 -1.78 14.50
CA GLY A 336 -25.34 -0.99 15.55
C GLY A 336 -25.46 0.50 15.16
N ALA A 337 -26.66 1.08 15.31
CA ALA A 337 -26.95 2.47 14.97
C ALA A 337 -26.10 3.50 15.74
N TYR A 338 -25.63 3.12 16.94
CA TYR A 338 -24.88 3.99 17.85
C TYR A 338 -23.35 3.97 17.62
N GLY A 339 -22.87 3.14 16.67
CA GLY A 339 -21.52 3.20 16.16
C GLY A 339 -21.38 4.22 15.03
N THR A 340 -20.15 4.51 14.65
CA THR A 340 -19.86 5.32 13.46
C THR A 340 -20.16 4.49 12.20
N LEU A 341 -21.08 4.99 11.38
CA LEU A 341 -21.44 4.43 10.09
C LEU A 341 -20.74 5.28 9.01
N GLN A 342 -19.74 4.73 8.34
CA GLN A 342 -19.00 5.41 7.29
C GLN A 342 -19.88 5.55 6.04
N ALA A 343 -19.89 6.72 5.43
CA ALA A 343 -20.78 7.01 4.29
C ALA A 343 -20.40 6.16 3.05
N GLU A 344 -19.12 5.93 2.84
CA GLU A 344 -18.59 5.09 1.77
C GLU A 344 -18.89 3.59 1.94
N ALA A 345 -19.27 3.17 3.16
CA ALA A 345 -19.72 1.80 3.43
C ALA A 345 -21.20 1.55 3.05
N ALA A 346 -21.82 2.46 2.30
CA ALA A 346 -23.18 2.29 1.82
C ALA A 346 -23.32 1.00 1.00
N GLY A 347 -24.31 0.15 1.34
CA GLY A 347 -24.61 -1.08 0.61
C GLY A 347 -25.16 -0.85 -0.80
N ALA A 348 -25.70 0.34 -1.07
CA ALA A 348 -26.06 0.84 -2.39
C ALA A 348 -26.13 2.37 -2.38
N GLN A 349 -25.88 2.99 -3.53
CA GLN A 349 -25.91 4.44 -3.72
C GLN A 349 -26.31 4.83 -5.14
N SER A 350 -26.65 6.09 -5.36
CA SER A 350 -26.91 6.64 -6.68
C SER A 350 -26.55 8.13 -6.71
N GLY A 351 -25.89 8.52 -7.80
CA GLY A 351 -25.50 9.92 -8.08
C GLY A 351 -24.22 10.38 -7.38
N THR A 352 -23.63 9.56 -6.53
CA THR A 352 -22.52 9.95 -5.65
C THR A 352 -21.22 9.23 -6.00
N LEU A 353 -20.09 9.81 -5.63
CA LEU A 353 -18.75 9.21 -5.76
C LEU A 353 -18.02 9.30 -4.42
N THR A 354 -16.97 8.51 -4.26
CA THR A 354 -16.10 8.57 -3.08
C THR A 354 -14.80 9.30 -3.39
N GLU A 355 -14.29 10.06 -2.42
CA GLU A 355 -12.98 10.71 -2.48
C GLU A 355 -12.25 10.57 -1.15
N PRO A 356 -10.90 10.73 -1.12
CA PRO A 356 -10.15 10.75 0.13
C PRO A 356 -10.59 11.91 1.02
N THR A 357 -10.90 11.61 2.29
CA THR A 357 -11.26 12.66 3.25
C THR A 357 -10.04 13.23 3.97
N THR A 358 -10.05 14.53 4.25
CA THR A 358 -9.08 15.17 5.15
C THR A 358 -9.59 15.27 6.60
N ASP A 359 -10.72 14.64 6.90
CA ASP A 359 -11.29 14.64 8.26
C ASP A 359 -10.47 13.80 9.22
N THR A 360 -10.64 14.06 10.50
CA THR A 360 -9.98 13.28 11.56
C THR A 360 -10.40 11.79 11.45
N GLY A 361 -9.40 10.93 11.36
CA GLY A 361 -9.59 9.48 11.16
C GLY A 361 -9.29 9.01 9.74
N GLY A 362 -9.18 9.93 8.75
CA GLY A 362 -8.86 9.58 7.36
C GLY A 362 -9.94 8.72 6.69
N GLY A 363 -9.57 7.97 5.67
CA GLY A 363 -10.48 7.12 4.89
C GLY A 363 -11.02 7.84 3.66
N LEU A 364 -12.24 7.47 3.28
CA LEU A 364 -12.97 8.08 2.18
C LEU A 364 -14.17 8.87 2.72
N ASP A 365 -14.63 9.83 1.97
CA ASP A 365 -15.97 10.41 2.12
C ASP A 365 -16.78 10.23 0.84
N VAL A 366 -18.06 10.48 0.93
CA VAL A 366 -18.95 10.48 -0.23
C VAL A 366 -19.22 11.92 -0.64
N GLY A 367 -18.80 12.26 -1.85
CA GLY A 367 -18.98 13.57 -2.48
C GLY A 367 -19.82 13.52 -3.75
N TRP A 368 -19.79 14.61 -4.51
CA TRP A 368 -20.61 14.85 -5.71
C TRP A 368 -22.11 14.68 -5.44
N ILE A 369 -22.54 15.02 -4.24
CA ILE A 369 -23.91 14.83 -3.81
C ILE A 369 -24.78 16.01 -4.25
N ALA A 370 -25.72 15.74 -5.13
CA ALA A 370 -26.69 16.67 -5.68
C ALA A 370 -28.14 16.32 -5.29
N ASN A 371 -29.09 17.06 -5.84
CA ASN A 371 -30.51 16.80 -5.62
C ASN A 371 -30.97 15.46 -6.19
N GLY A 372 -31.58 14.62 -5.36
CA GLY A 372 -32.14 13.31 -5.74
C GLY A 372 -31.20 12.13 -5.48
N ASP A 373 -29.97 12.38 -5.09
CA ASP A 373 -29.00 11.36 -4.74
C ASP A 373 -29.33 10.69 -3.41
N TRP A 374 -28.74 9.51 -3.17
CA TRP A 374 -29.02 8.75 -1.97
C TRP A 374 -27.94 7.71 -1.64
N LEU A 375 -27.84 7.37 -0.35
CA LEU A 375 -27.07 6.27 0.20
C LEU A 375 -27.97 5.30 0.95
N GLN A 376 -27.69 3.99 0.92
CA GLN A 376 -28.46 2.95 1.61
C GLN A 376 -27.57 2.12 2.53
N PHE A 377 -28.05 1.93 3.77
CA PHE A 377 -27.39 1.12 4.79
C PHE A 377 -28.35 0.04 5.30
N PRO A 378 -28.25 -1.20 4.83
CA PRO A 378 -29.15 -2.28 5.23
C PRO A 378 -28.80 -2.79 6.63
N GLY A 379 -29.83 -3.17 7.40
CA GLY A 379 -29.67 -3.89 8.67
C GLY A 379 -29.09 -3.07 9.82
N VAL A 380 -29.33 -1.76 9.86
CA VAL A 380 -28.92 -0.91 10.99
C VAL A 380 -29.78 -1.23 12.22
N ASP A 381 -29.15 -1.69 13.30
CA ASP A 381 -29.83 -2.09 14.52
C ASP A 381 -29.82 -0.96 15.56
N PHE A 382 -31.00 -0.43 15.85
CA PHE A 382 -31.26 0.59 16.88
C PHE A 382 -31.52 0.00 18.28
N GLY A 383 -31.58 -1.33 18.42
CA GLY A 383 -31.87 -1.98 19.70
C GLY A 383 -33.26 -1.67 20.25
N ALA A 384 -33.41 -1.79 21.57
CA ALA A 384 -34.69 -1.58 22.26
C ALA A 384 -34.86 -0.16 22.82
N THR A 385 -33.76 0.59 23.04
CA THR A 385 -33.83 2.00 23.51
C THR A 385 -33.94 2.90 22.29
N PRO A 386 -34.95 3.79 22.23
CA PRO A 386 -35.17 4.59 21.03
C PRO A 386 -34.03 5.57 20.75
N ALA A 387 -33.54 5.62 19.50
CA ALA A 387 -32.76 6.73 19.01
C ALA A 387 -33.66 7.93 18.73
N THR A 388 -33.23 9.11 19.15
CA THR A 388 -33.93 10.37 18.94
C THR A 388 -33.12 11.45 18.25
N GLN A 389 -31.84 11.17 18.02
CA GLN A 389 -30.91 12.07 17.32
C GLN A 389 -30.16 11.35 16.20
N PHE A 390 -29.88 12.10 15.17
CA PHE A 390 -29.01 11.75 14.05
C PHE A 390 -27.87 12.78 14.00
N LEU A 391 -26.64 12.31 13.92
CA LEU A 391 -25.45 13.16 13.80
C LEU A 391 -24.70 12.75 12.53
N ALA A 392 -24.41 13.70 11.64
CA ALA A 392 -23.62 13.44 10.46
C ALA A 392 -22.40 14.37 10.39
N ARG A 393 -21.30 13.82 9.95
CA ARG A 393 -20.06 14.52 9.65
C ARG A 393 -20.04 14.92 8.18
N VAL A 394 -20.19 16.20 7.93
CA VAL A 394 -20.43 16.76 6.60
C VAL A 394 -19.52 17.94 6.29
N ALA A 395 -19.24 18.17 5.01
CA ALA A 395 -18.54 19.33 4.49
C ALA A 395 -19.25 19.88 3.26
N SER A 396 -19.08 21.14 2.97
CA SER A 396 -19.62 21.78 1.78
C SER A 396 -18.71 22.91 1.26
N GLY A 397 -18.29 22.80 0.01
CA GLY A 397 -17.63 23.87 -0.75
C GLY A 397 -18.57 24.53 -1.75
N ALA A 398 -19.89 24.30 -1.64
CA ALA A 398 -20.89 24.79 -2.57
C ALA A 398 -20.84 26.33 -2.74
N ALA A 399 -21.16 26.80 -3.93
CA ALA A 399 -21.20 28.25 -4.24
C ALA A 399 -22.23 28.97 -3.37
N ALA A 400 -22.07 30.28 -3.23
CA ALA A 400 -23.02 31.12 -2.48
C ALA A 400 -24.45 30.95 -3.03
N GLY A 401 -25.41 30.69 -2.13
CA GLY A 401 -26.81 30.47 -2.47
C GLY A 401 -27.17 28.99 -2.80
N VAL A 402 -26.18 28.07 -2.86
CA VAL A 402 -26.43 26.64 -3.02
C VAL A 402 -26.51 26.00 -1.64
N SER A 403 -27.59 25.25 -1.38
CA SER A 403 -27.85 24.55 -0.14
C SER A 403 -28.82 23.39 -0.36
N GLY A 404 -28.91 22.49 0.59
CA GLY A 404 -29.88 21.38 0.54
C GLY A 404 -30.14 20.74 1.90
N LEU A 405 -30.91 19.68 1.90
CA LEU A 405 -31.25 18.86 3.06
C LEU A 405 -30.52 17.53 2.98
N VAL A 406 -30.04 17.07 4.12
CA VAL A 406 -29.69 15.66 4.38
C VAL A 406 -30.84 15.08 5.20
N GLU A 407 -31.54 14.11 4.65
CA GLU A 407 -32.75 13.53 5.21
C GLU A 407 -32.51 12.05 5.55
N VAL A 408 -33.00 11.61 6.70
CA VAL A 408 -32.96 10.20 7.13
C VAL A 408 -34.31 9.56 6.87
N ARG A 409 -34.33 8.44 6.15
CA ARG A 409 -35.54 7.65 5.90
C ARG A 409 -35.30 6.19 6.28
N LEU A 410 -36.32 5.46 6.65
CA LEU A 410 -36.25 4.05 7.02
C LEU A 410 -36.98 3.19 6.00
N ASP A 411 -36.41 2.04 5.70
CA ASP A 411 -36.95 0.91 4.95
C ASP A 411 -37.27 1.17 3.47
N ALA A 412 -37.59 2.41 3.10
CA ALA A 412 -37.74 2.81 1.70
C ALA A 412 -37.42 4.29 1.49
N ARG A 413 -36.80 4.62 0.35
CA ARG A 413 -36.47 5.99 -0.05
C ARG A 413 -37.71 6.90 -0.21
N THR A 414 -38.86 6.31 -0.45
CA THR A 414 -40.14 7.02 -0.66
C THR A 414 -40.89 7.25 0.64
N ASN A 415 -40.49 6.65 1.76
CA ASN A 415 -41.08 6.90 3.06
C ASN A 415 -40.82 8.34 3.50
N ALA A 416 -41.68 8.88 4.36
CA ALA A 416 -41.42 10.19 4.95
C ALA A 416 -40.07 10.20 5.72
N PRO A 417 -39.30 11.28 5.67
CA PRO A 417 -38.09 11.37 6.47
C PRO A 417 -38.45 11.37 7.97
N ILE A 418 -37.69 10.64 8.76
CA ILE A 418 -37.81 10.63 10.21
C ILE A 418 -37.14 11.85 10.85
N GLY A 419 -36.27 12.54 10.11
CA GLY A 419 -35.61 13.79 10.46
C GLY A 419 -34.67 14.23 9.36
N SER A 420 -34.20 15.49 9.46
CA SER A 420 -33.33 16.11 8.50
C SER A 420 -32.60 17.31 9.09
N PHE A 421 -31.52 17.75 8.44
CA PHE A 421 -30.91 19.06 8.65
C PHE A 421 -30.60 19.72 7.31
N ALA A 422 -30.54 21.06 7.33
CA ALA A 422 -30.10 21.85 6.18
C ALA A 422 -28.59 22.08 6.23
N ILE A 423 -27.94 22.06 5.08
CA ILE A 423 -26.52 22.33 4.93
C ILE A 423 -26.29 23.32 3.78
N ALA A 424 -25.39 24.26 4.01
CA ALA A 424 -24.82 25.16 3.02
C ALA A 424 -23.31 25.18 3.18
N ASN A 425 -22.60 26.04 2.46
CA ASN A 425 -21.15 26.14 2.48
C ASN A 425 -20.56 26.16 3.91
N THR A 426 -19.63 25.23 4.18
CA THR A 426 -18.94 25.11 5.48
C THR A 426 -17.51 25.66 5.46
N GLY A 427 -17.08 26.19 4.32
CA GLY A 427 -15.73 26.73 4.09
C GLY A 427 -14.90 25.93 3.08
N GLY A 428 -15.44 24.82 2.54
CA GLY A 428 -14.78 23.98 1.54
C GLY A 428 -15.28 22.56 1.58
N TRP A 429 -15.06 21.79 0.50
CA TRP A 429 -15.48 20.39 0.36
C TRP A 429 -14.87 19.43 1.38
N GLN A 430 -13.81 19.88 2.06
CA GLN A 430 -13.13 19.15 3.13
C GLN A 430 -13.13 19.95 4.45
N SER A 431 -14.01 20.96 4.59
CA SER A 431 -14.18 21.75 5.81
C SER A 431 -15.29 21.14 6.68
N TRP A 432 -14.93 20.13 7.43
CA TRP A 432 -15.83 19.20 8.12
C TRP A 432 -16.51 19.78 9.37
N ARG A 433 -17.80 19.48 9.51
CA ARG A 433 -18.61 19.80 10.70
C ARG A 433 -19.49 18.61 11.07
N THR A 434 -19.68 18.37 12.35
CA THR A 434 -20.71 17.45 12.84
C THR A 434 -22.02 18.22 13.03
N VAL A 435 -23.05 17.82 12.31
CA VAL A 435 -24.37 18.45 12.33
C VAL A 435 -25.38 17.50 12.94
N PRO A 436 -26.02 17.87 14.08
CA PRO A 436 -27.09 17.09 14.68
C PRO A 436 -28.45 17.42 14.05
N ALA A 437 -29.35 16.42 14.09
CA ALA A 437 -30.78 16.59 13.81
C ALA A 437 -31.60 15.78 14.77
N ASN A 438 -32.73 16.30 15.22
CA ASN A 438 -33.73 15.48 15.93
C ASN A 438 -34.43 14.58 14.90
N ILE A 439 -34.70 13.35 15.30
CA ILE A 439 -35.45 12.37 14.51
C ILE A 439 -36.62 11.82 15.29
N ALA A 440 -37.63 11.29 14.61
CA ALA A 440 -38.65 10.48 15.25
C ALA A 440 -38.00 9.28 15.97
N ALA A 441 -38.53 8.89 17.12
CA ALA A 441 -37.98 7.80 17.90
C ALA A 441 -37.97 6.48 17.11
N VAL A 442 -36.80 5.82 17.04
CA VAL A 442 -36.57 4.61 16.25
C VAL A 442 -35.99 3.50 17.12
N THR A 443 -36.55 2.28 17.01
CA THR A 443 -36.04 1.05 17.65
C THR A 443 -36.05 -0.11 16.66
N GLY A 444 -35.32 -1.18 16.96
CA GLY A 444 -35.27 -2.37 16.11
C GLY A 444 -34.30 -2.24 14.96
N THR A 445 -34.41 -3.12 13.98
CA THR A 445 -33.46 -3.16 12.82
C THR A 445 -34.13 -2.65 11.56
N HIS A 446 -33.52 -1.68 10.91
CA HIS A 446 -34.04 -1.01 9.74
C HIS A 446 -33.00 -0.91 8.61
N THR A 447 -33.47 -0.74 7.38
CA THR A 447 -32.63 -0.19 6.31
C THR A 447 -32.68 1.33 6.39
N VAL A 448 -31.55 1.97 6.66
CA VAL A 448 -31.41 3.43 6.69
C VAL A 448 -31.08 3.96 5.30
N PHE A 449 -31.78 5.00 4.89
CA PHE A 449 -31.46 5.78 3.70
C PHE A 449 -31.08 7.20 4.10
N LEU A 450 -29.95 7.69 3.62
CA LEU A 450 -29.68 9.13 3.52
C LEU A 450 -30.12 9.58 2.14
N THR A 451 -31.06 10.52 2.08
CA THR A 451 -31.54 11.11 0.83
C THR A 451 -31.21 12.59 0.81
N PHE A 452 -30.88 13.07 -0.37
CA PHE A 452 -30.34 14.40 -0.56
C PHE A 452 -31.29 15.23 -1.43
N THR A 453 -31.78 16.35 -0.87
CA THR A 453 -32.77 17.21 -1.53
C THR A 453 -32.28 18.65 -1.59
N SER A 454 -32.24 19.22 -2.79
CA SER A 454 -31.88 20.61 -3.04
C SER A 454 -32.81 21.22 -4.10
N GLY A 455 -33.00 22.52 -4.01
CA GLY A 455 -33.66 23.28 -5.08
C GLY A 455 -32.76 23.64 -6.28
N GLN A 456 -31.48 23.25 -6.23
CA GLN A 456 -30.48 23.53 -7.26
C GLN A 456 -29.88 22.21 -7.77
N PRO A 457 -29.42 22.16 -9.05
CA PRO A 457 -28.82 20.97 -9.61
C PRO A 457 -27.34 20.77 -9.24
N ALA A 458 -26.74 21.70 -8.51
CA ALA A 458 -25.33 21.64 -8.16
C ALA A 458 -25.11 20.75 -6.94
N ASP A 459 -23.90 20.18 -6.85
CA ASP A 459 -23.43 19.47 -5.67
C ASP A 459 -23.40 20.42 -4.48
N TYR A 460 -23.79 19.92 -3.29
CA TYR A 460 -23.95 20.81 -2.15
C TYR A 460 -23.43 20.24 -0.82
N VAL A 461 -23.09 18.96 -0.73
CA VAL A 461 -22.60 18.33 0.49
C VAL A 461 -21.69 17.15 0.21
N ASN A 462 -20.65 16.98 1.03
CA ASN A 462 -19.94 15.74 1.23
C ASN A 462 -20.31 15.15 2.57
N VAL A 463 -20.37 13.80 2.67
CA VAL A 463 -20.67 13.08 3.92
C VAL A 463 -19.54 12.10 4.19
N ASN A 464 -18.91 12.24 5.37
CA ASN A 464 -17.87 11.33 5.82
C ASN A 464 -18.47 10.15 6.60
N TRP A 465 -19.18 10.44 7.68
CA TRP A 465 -19.81 9.42 8.50
C TRP A 465 -21.07 9.95 9.19
N PHE A 466 -21.85 9.03 9.75
CA PHE A 466 -22.97 9.40 10.60
C PHE A 466 -23.14 8.40 11.74
N THR A 467 -23.93 8.77 12.73
CA THR A 467 -24.33 7.93 13.88
C THR A 467 -25.67 8.40 14.41
N PHE A 468 -26.26 7.60 15.30
CA PHE A 468 -27.47 7.96 16.01
C PHE A 468 -27.20 8.04 17.52
N ALA A 469 -28.07 8.76 18.24
CA ALA A 469 -28.01 8.89 19.70
C ALA A 469 -29.41 8.89 20.31
N HIS A 470 -29.44 8.64 21.63
CA HIS A 470 -30.68 8.64 22.44
C HIS A 470 -31.17 10.03 22.80
#